data_ee2dd5cf195498242da9e85087fbb129
#
_entry.id   ee2dd5cf195498242da9e85087fbb129
#
_cell.length_a   1.000
_cell.length_b   1.000
_cell.length_c   1.000
_cell.angle_alpha   90.00
_cell.angle_beta   90.00
_cell.angle_gamma   90.00
#
_symmetry.space_group_name_H-M   'P 1'
#
loop_
_entity.id
_entity.type
_entity.pdbx_description
1 polymer ?
#
loop_
_entity_poly.entity_id
_entity_poly.type
_entity_poly.pdbx_seq_one_letter_code
_entity_poly.pdbx_strand_id
1 'polypeptide(L)'
;MTHAARFYAIHSKGNDHYGNQRLRFFAHQKINLSHRLVDYFVQEIESGRFPIGERLMDELSLAKMLNVSRNVLRESMKVLENHGILQTVNGKGTIVSENAMANIQGMRFFEKLRNDTTALQFLDARRIIEPEIAYEACRRCTEKDLAALRSILDMPLDAQSGEPDSCDFHLAIAGICGNEVLTEFLRTIICHLREGDYAQFNCT
;
A
#
# COMPACT_ATOMS: atom_id res chain seq x y z
N MET A 1 -6.66 6.10 -34.39
CA MET A 1 -5.40 6.47 -33.70
C MET A 1 -5.70 6.46 -32.21
N THR A 2 -5.09 5.54 -31.45
CA THR A 2 -5.30 5.39 -30.01
C THR A 2 -4.71 6.60 -29.25
N HIS A 3 -5.28 6.96 -28.10
CA HIS A 3 -4.81 8.06 -27.24
C HIS A 3 -3.32 7.95 -26.92
N ALA A 4 -2.79 6.73 -26.79
CA ALA A 4 -1.35 6.46 -26.63
C ALA A 4 -0.52 6.96 -27.81
N ALA A 5 -1.02 6.80 -29.05
CA ALA A 5 -0.35 7.33 -30.25
C ALA A 5 -0.39 8.86 -30.30
N ARG A 6 -1.44 9.46 -29.76
CA ARG A 6 -1.58 10.93 -29.67
C ARG A 6 -0.66 11.51 -28.59
N PHE A 7 -0.51 10.79 -27.47
CA PHE A 7 0.46 11.12 -26.42
C PHE A 7 1.91 11.10 -26.95
N TYR A 8 2.24 10.09 -27.74
CA TYR A 8 3.56 9.98 -28.39
C TYR A 8 3.83 11.14 -29.38
N ALA A 9 2.83 11.52 -30.16
CA ALA A 9 2.94 12.61 -31.13
C ALA A 9 3.08 14.00 -30.48
N ILE A 10 2.52 14.22 -29.32
CA ILE A 10 2.62 15.48 -28.56
C ILE A 10 4.00 15.60 -27.90
N HIS A 11 4.58 14.49 -27.41
CA HIS A 11 5.86 14.50 -26.70
C HIS A 11 7.08 14.38 -27.65
N SER A 12 6.90 13.88 -28.86
CA SER A 12 7.97 13.81 -29.84
C SER A 12 8.20 15.12 -30.63
N LYS A 13 7.30 16.09 -30.50
CA LYS A 13 7.37 17.38 -31.24
C LYS A 13 7.47 18.64 -30.38
N GLY A 14 7.52 18.52 -29.05
CA GLY A 14 7.56 19.66 -28.13
C GLY A 14 8.85 19.71 -27.32
N ASN A 15 9.74 20.58 -27.72
CA ASN A 15 10.83 21.24 -26.97
C ASN A 15 11.32 20.57 -25.66
N ASP A 16 12.61 20.26 -25.64
CA ASP A 16 13.48 19.76 -24.58
C ASP A 16 13.37 20.42 -23.18
N HIS A 17 12.55 21.42 -23.01
CA HIS A 17 12.47 22.18 -21.74
C HIS A 17 11.75 21.43 -20.62
N TYR A 18 10.75 20.60 -20.93
CA TYR A 18 10.01 19.81 -19.94
C TYR A 18 10.69 18.48 -19.59
N GLY A 19 11.41 17.88 -20.53
CA GLY A 19 12.19 16.66 -20.29
C GLY A 19 13.35 16.90 -19.32
N ASN A 20 14.05 18.01 -19.45
CA ASN A 20 15.23 18.32 -18.64
C ASN A 20 14.91 18.72 -17.18
N GLN A 21 13.79 19.36 -16.90
CA GLN A 21 13.39 19.67 -15.53
C GLN A 21 12.91 18.42 -14.77
N ARG A 22 12.22 17.50 -15.45
CA ARG A 22 11.77 16.22 -14.85
C ARG A 22 12.94 15.27 -14.60
N LEU A 23 13.90 15.19 -15.48
CA LEU A 23 15.13 14.38 -15.31
C LEU A 23 16.00 14.90 -14.13
N ARG A 24 16.03 16.20 -13.87
CA ARG A 24 16.72 16.77 -12.69
C ARG A 24 16.05 16.41 -11.36
N PHE A 25 14.74 16.20 -11.35
CA PHE A 25 14.01 15.75 -10.17
C PHE A 25 14.45 14.36 -9.69
N PHE A 26 14.88 13.48 -10.60
CA PHE A 26 15.35 12.14 -10.27
C PHE A 26 16.82 12.08 -9.80
N ALA A 27 17.59 13.16 -9.87
CA ALA A 27 19.04 13.13 -9.65
C ALA A 27 19.51 13.46 -8.22
N HIS A 28 18.66 13.97 -7.33
CA HIS A 28 19.09 14.47 -6.02
C HIS A 28 18.23 13.97 -4.87
N GLN A 29 18.43 12.73 -4.43
CA GLN A 29 18.36 12.21 -3.06
C GLN A 29 18.28 10.67 -3.07
N LYS A 30 18.89 9.98 -2.09
CA LYS A 30 18.85 8.52 -1.86
C LYS A 30 17.45 7.98 -1.48
N ILE A 31 16.38 8.64 -1.86
CA ILE A 31 15.01 8.11 -1.75
C ILE A 31 14.84 7.10 -2.87
N ASN A 32 14.37 5.92 -2.50
CA ASN A 32 14.17 4.79 -3.39
C ASN A 32 13.50 5.22 -4.72
N LEU A 33 14.24 5.11 -5.83
CA LEU A 33 13.80 5.56 -7.16
C LEU A 33 12.48 4.89 -7.58
N SER A 34 12.20 3.69 -7.08
CA SER A 34 10.95 2.99 -7.34
C SER A 34 9.75 3.69 -6.71
N HIS A 35 9.86 4.24 -5.49
CA HIS A 35 8.78 5.02 -4.87
C HIS A 35 8.45 6.30 -5.66
N ARG A 36 9.48 7.01 -6.10
CA ARG A 36 9.27 8.21 -6.95
C ARG A 36 8.60 7.88 -8.28
N LEU A 37 8.87 6.69 -8.80
CA LEU A 37 8.19 6.21 -10.00
C LEU A 37 6.71 5.88 -9.71
N VAL A 38 6.41 5.30 -8.55
CA VAL A 38 5.02 5.09 -8.11
C VAL A 38 4.28 6.42 -8.06
N ASP A 39 4.84 7.44 -7.38
CA ASP A 39 4.26 8.78 -7.31
C ASP A 39 4.04 9.39 -8.70
N TYR A 40 5.00 9.21 -9.59
CA TYR A 40 4.87 9.67 -10.98
C TYR A 40 3.67 9.01 -11.68
N PHE A 41 3.55 7.68 -11.61
CA PHE A 41 2.42 6.97 -12.21
C PHE A 41 1.08 7.43 -11.63
N VAL A 42 1.01 7.56 -10.31
CA VAL A 42 -0.19 8.07 -9.62
C VAL A 42 -0.58 9.45 -10.16
N GLN A 43 0.36 10.38 -10.26
CA GLN A 43 0.11 11.72 -10.81
C GLN A 43 -0.32 11.70 -12.28
N GLU A 44 0.29 10.83 -13.11
CA GLU A 44 -0.07 10.69 -14.52
C GLU A 44 -1.49 10.12 -14.69
N ILE A 45 -1.89 9.17 -13.84
CA ILE A 45 -3.25 8.61 -13.82
C ILE A 45 -4.25 9.66 -13.36
N GLU A 46 -4.00 10.36 -12.25
CA GLU A 46 -4.89 11.42 -11.74
C GLU A 46 -5.07 12.58 -12.71
N SER A 47 -4.02 12.93 -13.44
CA SER A 47 -4.09 13.96 -14.47
C SER A 47 -4.76 13.50 -15.77
N GLY A 48 -5.15 12.21 -15.86
CA GLY A 48 -5.74 11.62 -17.05
C GLY A 48 -4.75 11.39 -18.21
N ARG A 49 -3.44 11.55 -17.98
CA ARG A 49 -2.42 11.23 -18.99
C ARG A 49 -2.24 9.74 -19.19
N PHE A 50 -2.48 8.95 -18.16
CA PHE A 50 -2.70 7.49 -18.24
C PHE A 50 -4.17 7.22 -17.93
N PRO A 51 -5.04 7.17 -18.95
CA PRO A 51 -6.47 7.01 -18.73
C PRO A 51 -6.84 5.64 -18.14
N ILE A 52 -7.90 5.63 -17.37
CA ILE A 52 -8.48 4.39 -16.81
C ILE A 52 -8.89 3.46 -17.95
N GLY A 53 -8.60 2.17 -17.79
CA GLY A 53 -8.87 1.13 -18.78
C GLY A 53 -7.89 1.10 -19.97
N GLU A 54 -7.02 2.11 -20.11
CA GLU A 54 -6.04 2.12 -21.20
C GLU A 54 -4.79 1.29 -20.91
N ARG A 55 -4.26 0.71 -21.97
CA ARG A 55 -3.04 -0.08 -21.94
C ARG A 55 -1.82 0.83 -21.86
N LEU A 56 -0.93 0.55 -20.92
CA LEU A 56 0.39 1.14 -20.85
C LEU A 56 1.29 0.61 -21.99
N MET A 57 2.32 1.38 -22.33
CA MET A 57 3.39 0.92 -23.22
C MET A 57 4.08 -0.30 -22.60
N ASP A 58 4.77 -1.08 -23.44
CA ASP A 58 5.59 -2.18 -22.95
C ASP A 58 6.72 -1.67 -22.04
N GLU A 59 7.17 -2.53 -21.10
CA GLU A 59 8.17 -2.18 -20.08
C GLU A 59 9.46 -1.61 -20.69
N LEU A 60 9.90 -2.11 -21.85
CA LEU A 60 11.16 -1.67 -22.45
C LEU A 60 11.05 -0.24 -22.98
N SER A 61 9.96 0.06 -23.67
CA SER A 61 9.65 1.39 -24.19
C SER A 61 9.43 2.39 -23.07
N LEU A 62 8.72 1.98 -22.02
CA LEU A 62 8.41 2.80 -20.85
C LEU A 62 9.69 3.11 -20.04
N ALA A 63 10.56 2.11 -19.83
CA ALA A 63 11.84 2.30 -19.13
C ALA A 63 12.76 3.27 -19.88
N LYS A 64 12.82 3.16 -21.21
CA LYS A 64 13.59 4.09 -22.07
C LYS A 64 13.02 5.51 -22.00
N MET A 65 11.69 5.65 -22.10
CA MET A 65 11.02 6.96 -22.04
C MET A 65 11.26 7.66 -20.71
N LEU A 66 11.20 6.91 -19.59
CA LEU A 66 11.41 7.44 -18.25
C LEU A 66 12.88 7.51 -17.82
N ASN A 67 13.79 7.01 -18.67
CA ASN A 67 15.24 6.94 -18.41
C ASN A 67 15.57 6.25 -17.07
N VAL A 68 14.94 5.11 -16.84
CA VAL A 68 15.16 4.27 -15.65
C VAL A 68 15.54 2.84 -16.03
N SER A 69 16.14 2.10 -15.10
CA SER A 69 16.40 0.68 -15.32
C SER A 69 15.08 -0.12 -15.37
N ARG A 70 15.07 -1.20 -16.15
CA ARG A 70 13.90 -2.10 -16.22
C ARG A 70 13.54 -2.69 -14.85
N ASN A 71 14.52 -2.96 -14.00
CA ASN A 71 14.28 -3.50 -12.67
C ASN A 71 13.51 -2.50 -11.79
N VAL A 72 13.95 -1.24 -11.76
CA VAL A 72 13.27 -0.18 -10.99
C VAL A 72 11.84 0.03 -11.51
N LEU A 73 11.66 0.08 -12.83
CA LEU A 73 10.32 0.19 -13.41
C LEU A 73 9.43 -0.99 -12.98
N ARG A 74 9.94 -2.21 -13.10
CA ARG A 74 9.19 -3.42 -12.75
C ARG A 74 8.79 -3.45 -11.28
N GLU A 75 9.70 -3.05 -10.37
CA GLU A 75 9.39 -2.91 -8.94
C GLU A 75 8.26 -1.90 -8.71
N SER A 76 8.32 -0.74 -9.34
CA SER A 76 7.27 0.28 -9.22
C SER A 76 5.93 -0.19 -9.78
N MET A 77 5.93 -0.84 -10.94
CA MET A 77 4.72 -1.41 -11.52
C MET A 77 4.11 -2.50 -10.63
N LYS A 78 4.95 -3.31 -10.00
CA LYS A 78 4.51 -4.35 -9.07
C LYS A 78 3.84 -3.77 -7.81
N VAL A 79 4.36 -2.66 -7.29
CA VAL A 79 3.72 -1.91 -6.19
C VAL A 79 2.34 -1.42 -6.63
N LEU A 80 2.22 -0.81 -7.80
CA LEU A 80 0.94 -0.32 -8.33
C LEU A 80 -0.05 -1.46 -8.61
N GLU A 81 0.43 -2.62 -9.07
CA GLU A 81 -0.39 -3.83 -9.23
C GLU A 81 -0.89 -4.36 -7.88
N ASN A 82 -0.04 -4.43 -6.87
CA ASN A 82 -0.41 -4.87 -5.53
C ASN A 82 -1.49 -3.95 -4.90
N HIS A 83 -1.46 -2.65 -5.21
CA HIS A 83 -2.50 -1.71 -4.81
C HIS A 83 -3.72 -1.71 -5.75
N GLY A 84 -3.74 -2.57 -6.79
CA GLY A 84 -4.84 -2.64 -7.74
C GLY A 84 -5.01 -1.38 -8.61
N ILE A 85 -3.97 -0.53 -8.68
CA ILE A 85 -3.94 0.67 -9.54
C ILE A 85 -3.64 0.28 -10.98
N LEU A 86 -2.75 -0.68 -11.18
CA LEU A 86 -2.50 -1.34 -12.46
C LEU A 86 -2.98 -2.79 -12.42
N GLN A 87 -3.23 -3.35 -13.58
CA GLN A 87 -3.60 -4.75 -13.75
C GLN A 87 -2.93 -5.34 -14.98
N THR A 88 -2.22 -6.47 -14.82
CA THR A 88 -1.71 -7.23 -15.95
C THR A 88 -2.77 -8.20 -16.47
N VAL A 89 -3.11 -8.05 -17.75
CA VAL A 89 -4.09 -8.89 -18.45
C VAL A 89 -3.39 -9.72 -19.52
N ASN A 90 -3.55 -11.05 -19.46
CA ASN A 90 -2.95 -11.96 -20.41
C ASN A 90 -3.30 -11.58 -21.86
N GLY A 91 -2.28 -11.44 -22.71
CA GLY A 91 -2.42 -11.06 -24.10
C GLY A 91 -2.68 -9.57 -24.37
N LYS A 92 -3.06 -8.81 -23.33
CA LYS A 92 -3.29 -7.37 -23.46
C LYS A 92 -2.16 -6.51 -22.86
N GLY A 93 -1.34 -7.07 -21.96
CA GLY A 93 -0.30 -6.34 -21.24
C GLY A 93 -0.87 -5.63 -19.99
N THR A 94 -0.15 -4.63 -19.47
CA THR A 94 -0.55 -3.88 -18.28
C THR A 94 -1.52 -2.76 -18.65
N ILE A 95 -2.62 -2.65 -17.94
CA ILE A 95 -3.66 -1.62 -18.09
C ILE A 95 -3.84 -0.85 -16.80
N VAL A 96 -4.34 0.38 -16.88
CA VAL A 96 -4.80 1.14 -15.72
C VAL A 96 -6.14 0.56 -15.27
N SER A 97 -6.23 0.17 -13.99
CA SER A 97 -7.42 -0.48 -13.43
C SER A 97 -8.64 0.45 -13.45
N GLU A 98 -9.83 -0.12 -13.64
CA GLU A 98 -11.10 0.61 -13.50
C GLU A 98 -11.27 1.23 -12.11
N ASN A 99 -10.71 0.61 -11.09
CA ASN A 99 -10.75 1.09 -9.70
C ASN A 99 -9.53 1.94 -9.32
N ALA A 100 -8.66 2.32 -10.28
CA ALA A 100 -7.40 2.99 -10.01
C ALA A 100 -7.56 4.23 -9.13
N MET A 101 -8.56 5.08 -9.38
CA MET A 101 -8.77 6.32 -8.61
C MET A 101 -9.15 6.04 -7.16
N ALA A 102 -10.03 5.07 -6.90
CA ALA A 102 -10.41 4.69 -5.54
C ALA A 102 -9.21 4.09 -4.78
N ASN A 103 -8.43 3.25 -5.46
CA ASN A 103 -7.25 2.63 -4.90
C ASN A 103 -6.12 3.65 -4.62
N ILE A 104 -5.94 4.66 -5.47
CA ILE A 104 -5.02 5.79 -5.24
C ILE A 104 -5.44 6.58 -4.00
N GLN A 105 -6.72 6.87 -3.84
CA GLN A 105 -7.24 7.57 -2.65
C GLN A 105 -6.99 6.77 -1.38
N GLY A 106 -7.23 5.45 -1.41
CA GLY A 106 -6.91 4.54 -0.30
C GLY A 106 -5.43 4.55 0.05
N MET A 107 -4.54 4.39 -0.95
CA MET A 107 -3.10 4.43 -0.77
C MET A 107 -2.65 5.75 -0.11
N ARG A 108 -3.12 6.90 -0.60
CA ARG A 108 -2.80 8.22 -0.03
C ARG A 108 -3.34 8.42 1.38
N PHE A 109 -4.51 7.87 1.69
CA PHE A 109 -5.05 7.91 3.05
C PHE A 109 -4.13 7.20 4.03
N PHE A 110 -3.66 6.00 3.70
CA PHE A 110 -2.73 5.26 4.54
C PHE A 110 -1.35 5.90 4.63
N GLU A 111 -0.83 6.47 3.53
CA GLU A 111 0.42 7.24 3.56
C GLU A 111 0.31 8.47 4.47
N LYS A 112 -0.80 9.17 4.42
CA LYS A 112 -1.06 10.31 5.30
C LYS A 112 -1.12 9.88 6.76
N LEU A 113 -1.84 8.81 7.08
CA LEU A 113 -1.87 8.25 8.44
C LEU A 113 -0.44 7.93 8.93
N ARG A 114 0.36 7.30 8.09
CA ARG A 114 1.73 6.93 8.44
C ARG A 114 2.64 8.14 8.68
N ASN A 115 2.51 9.19 7.89
CA ASN A 115 3.42 10.33 7.93
C ASN A 115 3.00 11.39 8.95
N ASP A 116 1.70 11.60 9.15
CA ASP A 116 1.15 12.70 9.92
C ASP A 116 0.65 12.27 11.32
N THR A 117 0.60 10.96 11.61
CA THR A 117 0.02 10.44 12.84
C THR A 117 1.12 9.94 13.78
N THR A 118 1.04 10.30 15.05
CA THR A 118 1.99 9.83 16.07
C THR A 118 1.61 8.43 16.60
N ALA A 119 2.57 7.68 17.13
CA ALA A 119 2.32 6.41 17.79
C ALA A 119 1.27 6.53 18.90
N LEU A 120 1.31 7.63 19.66
CA LEU A 120 0.34 7.88 20.73
C LEU A 120 -1.09 7.99 20.20
N GLN A 121 -1.30 8.61 19.02
CA GLN A 121 -2.63 8.69 18.41
C GLN A 121 -3.12 7.32 17.94
N PHE A 122 -2.25 6.46 17.44
CA PHE A 122 -2.60 5.08 17.13
C PHE A 122 -2.95 4.27 18.38
N LEU A 123 -2.19 4.41 19.47
CA LEU A 123 -2.48 3.79 20.75
C LEU A 123 -3.80 4.30 21.35
N ASP A 124 -4.09 5.60 21.26
CA ASP A 124 -5.37 6.16 21.68
C ASP A 124 -6.54 5.62 20.85
N ALA A 125 -6.39 5.50 19.53
CA ALA A 125 -7.40 4.87 18.69
C ALA A 125 -7.67 3.42 19.11
N ARG A 126 -6.63 2.62 19.37
CA ARG A 126 -6.76 1.26 19.91
C ARG A 126 -7.51 1.24 21.24
N ARG A 127 -7.13 2.10 22.18
CA ARG A 127 -7.78 2.21 23.50
C ARG A 127 -9.27 2.50 23.40
N ILE A 128 -9.71 3.21 22.36
CA ILE A 128 -11.13 3.53 22.14
C ILE A 128 -11.88 2.38 21.48
N ILE A 129 -11.29 1.73 20.45
CA ILE A 129 -12.03 0.76 19.64
C ILE A 129 -11.92 -0.68 20.13
N GLU A 130 -10.79 -1.09 20.72
CA GLU A 130 -10.57 -2.49 21.10
C GLU A 130 -11.53 -3.00 22.19
N PRO A 131 -11.95 -2.20 23.21
CA PRO A 131 -12.95 -2.65 24.18
C PRO A 131 -14.28 -3.04 23.53
N GLU A 132 -14.76 -2.27 22.56
CA GLU A 132 -15.99 -2.58 21.83
C GLU A 132 -15.83 -3.79 20.91
N ILE A 133 -14.68 -3.91 20.24
CA ILE A 133 -14.35 -5.11 19.48
C ILE A 133 -14.35 -6.35 20.36
N ALA A 134 -13.73 -6.28 21.55
CA ALA A 134 -13.69 -7.38 22.49
C ALA A 134 -15.09 -7.72 23.05
N TYR A 135 -15.90 -6.71 23.32
CA TYR A 135 -17.28 -6.91 23.77
C TYR A 135 -18.11 -7.65 22.70
N GLU A 136 -18.06 -7.22 21.45
CA GLU A 136 -18.76 -7.88 20.34
C GLU A 136 -18.19 -9.30 20.07
N ALA A 137 -16.88 -9.47 20.19
CA ALA A 137 -16.25 -10.79 20.08
C ALA A 137 -16.76 -11.75 21.18
N CYS A 138 -16.85 -11.30 22.43
CA CYS A 138 -17.40 -12.13 23.54
C CYS A 138 -18.82 -12.60 23.26
N ARG A 139 -19.65 -11.79 22.60
CA ARG A 139 -21.04 -12.17 22.27
C ARG A 139 -21.14 -13.25 21.20
N ARG A 140 -20.11 -13.40 20.37
CA ARG A 140 -20.08 -14.32 19.21
C ARG A 140 -19.12 -15.49 19.38
N CYS A 141 -18.27 -15.41 20.41
CA CYS A 141 -17.19 -16.36 20.68
C CYS A 141 -17.72 -17.79 20.88
N THR A 142 -17.12 -18.72 20.19
CA THR A 142 -17.37 -20.17 20.34
C THR A 142 -16.26 -20.84 21.17
N GLU A 143 -16.49 -22.07 21.64
CA GLU A 143 -15.44 -22.87 22.30
C GLU A 143 -14.21 -23.08 21.40
N LYS A 144 -14.41 -23.17 20.07
CA LYS A 144 -13.31 -23.26 19.10
C LYS A 144 -12.48 -21.98 19.08
N ASP A 145 -13.12 -20.83 19.13
CA ASP A 145 -12.45 -19.53 19.16
C ASP A 145 -11.65 -19.35 20.46
N LEU A 146 -12.23 -19.76 21.60
CA LEU A 146 -11.53 -19.76 22.88
C LEU A 146 -10.29 -20.67 22.87
N ALA A 147 -10.38 -21.86 22.27
CA ALA A 147 -9.24 -22.73 22.12
C ALA A 147 -8.15 -22.11 21.25
N ALA A 148 -8.52 -21.44 20.15
CA ALA A 148 -7.58 -20.72 19.29
C ALA A 148 -6.89 -19.56 20.02
N LEU A 149 -7.64 -18.74 20.77
CA LEU A 149 -7.08 -17.65 21.57
C LEU A 149 -6.10 -18.16 22.64
N ARG A 150 -6.44 -19.26 23.33
CA ARG A 150 -5.52 -19.91 24.29
C ARG A 150 -4.25 -20.39 23.62
N SER A 151 -4.36 -21.01 22.43
CA SER A 151 -3.19 -21.45 21.67
C SER A 151 -2.24 -20.30 21.33
N ILE A 152 -2.75 -19.13 21.03
CA ILE A 152 -1.91 -17.92 20.78
C ILE A 152 -1.19 -17.50 22.06
N LEU A 153 -1.88 -17.51 23.21
CA LEU A 153 -1.30 -17.13 24.51
C LEU A 153 -0.28 -18.14 25.05
N ASP A 154 -0.47 -19.42 24.72
CA ASP A 154 0.39 -20.52 25.19
C ASP A 154 1.64 -20.70 24.30
N MET A 155 1.79 -19.94 23.19
CA MET A 155 2.99 -19.99 22.35
C MET A 155 4.20 -19.49 23.16
N PRO A 156 5.30 -20.24 23.17
CA PRO A 156 6.50 -19.82 23.89
C PRO A 156 7.05 -18.51 23.29
N LEU A 157 7.41 -17.60 24.18
CA LEU A 157 8.18 -16.37 23.85
C LEU A 157 9.61 -16.74 23.47
N ASP A 158 9.79 -17.35 22.30
CA ASP A 158 11.11 -17.77 21.87
C ASP A 158 11.75 -16.63 21.05
N ALA A 159 12.76 -16.02 21.66
CA ALA A 159 13.45 -14.83 21.15
C ALA A 159 14.16 -15.01 19.77
N GLN A 160 14.09 -16.19 19.17
CA GLN A 160 14.70 -16.47 17.86
C GLN A 160 13.73 -16.71 16.72
N SER A 161 12.44 -16.86 16.98
CA SER A 161 11.42 -17.15 15.96
C SER A 161 10.40 -16.05 15.70
N GLY A 162 10.67 -14.85 16.18
CA GLY A 162 9.68 -13.76 16.14
C GLY A 162 8.55 -14.09 17.13
N GLU A 163 8.43 -13.30 18.18
CA GLU A 163 7.42 -13.42 19.22
C GLU A 163 6.06 -13.81 18.62
N PRO A 164 5.27 -14.69 19.26
CA PRO A 164 3.85 -14.73 19.01
C PRO A 164 3.37 -13.33 19.31
N ASP A 165 3.10 -12.63 18.27
CA ASP A 165 2.89 -11.23 18.29
C ASP A 165 1.68 -10.98 19.16
N SER A 166 1.82 -10.22 20.23
CA SER A 166 0.64 -9.74 21.00
C SER A 166 -0.41 -9.16 20.05
N CYS A 167 0.04 -8.69 18.90
CA CYS A 167 -0.78 -8.26 17.78
C CYS A 167 -1.66 -9.36 17.20
N ASP A 168 -1.21 -10.61 17.15
CA ASP A 168 -2.01 -11.73 16.64
C ASP A 168 -3.19 -12.03 17.56
N PHE A 169 -3.03 -11.85 18.88
CA PHE A 169 -4.11 -11.97 19.83
C PHE A 169 -5.19 -10.91 19.62
N HIS A 170 -4.81 -9.63 19.45
CA HIS A 170 -5.74 -8.54 19.17
C HIS A 170 -6.49 -8.74 17.84
N LEU A 171 -5.77 -9.17 16.80
CA LEU A 171 -6.38 -9.46 15.50
C LEU A 171 -7.28 -10.70 15.53
N ALA A 172 -6.95 -11.71 16.32
CA ALA A 172 -7.82 -12.88 16.51
C ALA A 172 -9.14 -12.48 17.17
N ILE A 173 -9.11 -11.63 18.22
CA ILE A 173 -10.31 -11.07 18.84
C ILE A 173 -11.13 -10.26 17.83
N ALA A 174 -10.48 -9.43 17.02
CA ALA A 174 -11.15 -8.64 15.98
C ALA A 174 -11.82 -9.53 14.93
N GLY A 175 -11.19 -10.63 14.55
CA GLY A 175 -11.79 -11.64 13.64
C GLY A 175 -13.05 -12.26 14.23
N ILE A 176 -13.06 -12.59 15.52
CA ILE A 176 -14.24 -13.14 16.23
C ILE A 176 -15.38 -12.10 16.30
N CYS A 177 -15.07 -10.82 16.42
CA CYS A 177 -16.04 -9.73 16.36
C CYS A 177 -16.89 -9.79 15.06
N GLY A 178 -16.32 -10.31 13.97
CA GLY A 178 -17.02 -10.53 12.70
C GLY A 178 -17.39 -9.24 11.95
N ASN A 179 -16.71 -8.14 12.27
CA ASN A 179 -16.80 -6.88 11.54
C ASN A 179 -15.49 -6.65 10.77
N GLU A 180 -15.50 -6.98 9.48
CA GLU A 180 -14.33 -6.89 8.59
C GLU A 180 -13.71 -5.49 8.57
N VAL A 181 -14.54 -4.44 8.61
CA VAL A 181 -14.06 -3.05 8.61
C VAL A 181 -13.23 -2.75 9.85
N LEU A 182 -13.70 -3.18 11.03
CA LEU A 182 -12.96 -2.99 12.29
C LEU A 182 -11.69 -3.84 12.31
N THR A 183 -11.76 -5.07 11.80
CA THR A 183 -10.60 -5.97 11.72
C THR A 183 -9.50 -5.37 10.83
N GLU A 184 -9.83 -4.89 9.64
CA GLU A 184 -8.86 -4.30 8.72
C GLU A 184 -8.34 -2.94 9.22
N PHE A 185 -9.18 -2.15 9.87
CA PHE A 185 -8.75 -0.91 10.51
C PHE A 185 -7.75 -1.19 11.64
N LEU A 186 -8.03 -2.13 12.52
CA LEU A 186 -7.12 -2.52 13.60
C LEU A 186 -5.82 -3.12 13.06
N ARG A 187 -5.88 -3.97 12.02
CA ARG A 187 -4.71 -4.51 11.32
C ARG A 187 -3.79 -3.40 10.81
N THR A 188 -4.37 -2.39 10.17
CA THR A 188 -3.61 -1.25 9.65
C THR A 188 -2.87 -0.51 10.76
N ILE A 189 -3.54 -0.24 11.88
CA ILE A 189 -2.94 0.43 13.05
C ILE A 189 -1.79 -0.40 13.62
N ILE A 190 -2.01 -1.70 13.81
CA ILE A 190 -1.03 -2.62 14.37
C ILE A 190 0.21 -2.72 13.47
N CYS A 191 0.01 -2.95 12.16
CA CYS A 191 1.12 -3.01 11.21
C CYS A 191 1.96 -1.74 11.24
N HIS A 192 1.30 -0.58 11.31
CA HIS A 192 2.01 0.70 11.38
C HIS A 192 2.87 0.83 12.64
N LEU A 193 2.35 0.42 13.80
CA LEU A 193 3.09 0.44 15.07
C LEU A 193 4.27 -0.54 15.08
N ARG A 194 4.25 -1.60 14.26
CA ARG A 194 5.34 -2.57 14.12
C ARG A 194 6.47 -2.09 13.20
N GLU A 195 6.12 -1.46 12.09
CA GLU A 195 7.08 -1.02 11.07
C GLU A 195 7.82 0.27 11.43
N GLY A 196 7.29 1.04 12.38
CA GLY A 196 7.90 2.28 12.87
C GLY A 196 8.92 2.06 13.97
N ASP A 197 9.66 3.13 14.33
CA ASP A 197 10.56 3.19 15.51
C ASP A 197 9.78 3.04 16.85
N TYR A 198 8.53 2.60 16.79
CA TYR A 198 7.59 2.50 17.89
C TYR A 198 7.46 1.09 18.47
N ALA A 199 8.24 0.12 17.98
CA ALA A 199 8.24 -1.26 18.48
C ALA A 199 8.43 -1.35 20.00
N GLN A 200 9.11 -0.37 20.61
CA GLN A 200 9.30 -0.27 22.05
C GLN A 200 8.02 0.02 22.85
N PHE A 201 6.92 0.45 22.21
CA PHE A 201 5.64 0.74 22.89
C PHE A 201 4.63 -0.41 22.81
N ASN A 202 4.97 -1.50 22.15
CA ASN A 202 4.08 -2.65 21.98
C ASN A 202 4.09 -3.64 23.16
N CYS A 203 4.90 -3.41 24.20
CA CYS A 203 5.08 -4.31 25.33
C CYS A 203 4.74 -3.64 26.66
N THR A 204 3.46 -3.30 26.89
CA THR A 204 2.93 -3.04 28.25
C THR A 204 1.51 -3.52 28.38
#